data_37261b5de1a7914d2129ff1e6dd3b07c
#
_entry.id   37261b5de1a7914d2129ff1e6dd3b07c
#
_cell.length_a   1.000
_cell.length_b   1.000
_cell.length_c   1.000
_cell.angle_alpha   90.00
_cell.angle_beta   90.00
_cell.angle_gamma   90.00
#
_symmetry.space_group_name_H-M   'P 1'
#
loop_
_entity.id
_entity.type
_entity.pdbx_description
1 polymer ?
#
loop_
_entity_poly.entity_id
_entity_poly.type
_entity_poly.pdbx_seq_one_letter_code
_entity_poly.pdbx_strand_id
1 'polypeptide(L)'
;MDISFDYYKVFYEVARCQNITQAALNLCLTQPTVTKYIHNLEDMLQCKLFNRSQKGVTLTDEGRILFRQINRPCQQMGRAEEILKEYTNSQSGKVSIGASELTMRFFLLPYIEQFQQRFPNVTVQIHSNSAPITASSLKAGENDFAVIISPIHEIMKDLDLVHVMPVAEFQDIVIAGNRFSELQNRTLSLEELCMHPLVSMESGTTTRLFWDNLFEEQGLDLRPSIEVSSNDLIAPTVSHNLGIGFVPSEFARNYLLNYRVFQLHLNIPIPKRQILVLQNPMRPLTPAAQAFLDMLKQPVQESIGNGQPVLLHP
;
A
#
# COMPACT_ATOMS: atom_id res chain seq x y z
N MET A 1 -33.91 -14.58 8.75
CA MET A 1 -33.64 -14.29 7.32
C MET A 1 -34.33 -15.37 6.51
N ASP A 2 -35.31 -14.98 5.69
CA ASP A 2 -36.12 -15.95 4.92
C ASP A 2 -35.45 -16.38 3.60
N ILE A 3 -34.36 -15.71 3.21
CA ILE A 3 -33.59 -15.99 1.99
C ILE A 3 -32.34 -16.80 2.36
N SER A 4 -32.14 -17.94 1.68
CA SER A 4 -30.96 -18.79 1.86
C SER A 4 -29.67 -18.00 1.55
N PHE A 5 -28.65 -18.21 2.36
CA PHE A 5 -27.34 -17.61 2.15
C PHE A 5 -26.69 -18.04 0.82
N ASP A 6 -27.02 -19.22 0.31
CA ASP A 6 -26.50 -19.70 -0.98
C ASP A 6 -26.85 -18.77 -2.15
N TYR A 7 -28.02 -18.12 -2.11
CA TYR A 7 -28.40 -17.16 -3.14
C TYR A 7 -27.49 -15.90 -3.11
N TYR A 8 -27.17 -15.42 -1.91
CA TYR A 8 -26.25 -14.29 -1.73
C TYR A 8 -24.83 -14.67 -2.13
N LYS A 9 -24.37 -15.89 -1.82
CA LYS A 9 -23.06 -16.41 -2.24
C LYS A 9 -22.94 -16.48 -3.76
N VAL A 10 -23.97 -16.99 -4.43
CA VAL A 10 -24.00 -17.06 -5.90
C VAL A 10 -24.04 -15.66 -6.51
N PHE A 11 -24.87 -14.77 -5.99
CA PHE A 11 -24.91 -13.37 -6.44
C PHE A 11 -23.55 -12.68 -6.29
N TYR A 12 -22.91 -12.83 -5.14
CA TYR A 12 -21.59 -12.28 -4.85
C TYR A 12 -20.56 -12.75 -5.89
N GLU A 13 -20.50 -14.04 -6.17
CA GLU A 13 -19.53 -14.60 -7.10
C GLU A 13 -19.80 -14.16 -8.56
N VAL A 14 -21.05 -14.08 -8.98
CA VAL A 14 -21.42 -13.56 -10.32
C VAL A 14 -21.06 -12.08 -10.44
N ALA A 15 -21.30 -11.28 -9.41
CA ALA A 15 -20.96 -9.86 -9.39
C ALA A 15 -19.45 -9.64 -9.46
N ARG A 16 -18.66 -10.48 -8.78
CA ARG A 16 -17.20 -10.44 -8.78
C ARG A 16 -16.61 -10.83 -10.15
N CYS A 17 -17.11 -11.91 -10.74
CA CYS A 17 -16.61 -12.43 -12.01
C CYS A 17 -17.15 -11.67 -13.23
N GLN A 18 -18.27 -10.94 -13.10
CA GLN A 18 -19.02 -10.34 -14.21
C GLN A 18 -19.32 -11.33 -15.36
N ASN A 19 -19.28 -12.63 -15.05
CA ASN A 19 -19.42 -13.74 -15.98
C ASN A 19 -20.04 -14.94 -15.27
N ILE A 20 -21.23 -15.38 -15.74
CA ILE A 20 -21.98 -16.48 -15.12
C ILE A 20 -21.26 -17.81 -15.28
N THR A 21 -20.60 -18.05 -16.41
CA THR A 21 -19.87 -19.30 -16.67
C THR A 21 -18.66 -19.42 -15.72
N GLN A 22 -17.91 -18.34 -15.56
CA GLN A 22 -16.77 -18.31 -14.66
C GLN A 22 -17.22 -18.47 -13.19
N ALA A 23 -18.29 -17.80 -12.79
CA ALA A 23 -18.86 -17.94 -11.46
C ALA A 23 -19.35 -19.38 -11.19
N ALA A 24 -19.95 -20.03 -12.18
CA ALA A 24 -20.38 -21.42 -12.08
C ALA A 24 -19.18 -22.37 -11.84
N LEU A 25 -18.07 -22.17 -12.57
CA LEU A 25 -16.83 -22.93 -12.36
C LEU A 25 -16.27 -22.73 -10.95
N ASN A 26 -16.18 -21.48 -10.49
CA ASN A 26 -15.65 -21.16 -9.15
C ASN A 26 -16.50 -21.74 -8.01
N LEU A 27 -17.83 -21.85 -8.24
CA LEU A 27 -18.77 -22.40 -7.27
C LEU A 27 -18.97 -23.93 -7.39
N CYS A 28 -18.30 -24.59 -8.34
CA CYS A 28 -18.54 -26.00 -8.67
C CYS A 28 -20.02 -26.29 -8.98
N LEU A 29 -20.71 -25.35 -9.64
CA LEU A 29 -22.12 -25.44 -10.04
C LEU A 29 -22.24 -25.44 -11.58
N THR A 30 -23.42 -25.84 -12.08
CA THR A 30 -23.75 -25.66 -13.50
C THR A 30 -24.27 -24.24 -13.78
N GLN A 31 -24.03 -23.71 -14.98
CA GLN A 31 -24.55 -22.38 -15.37
C GLN A 31 -26.07 -22.24 -15.21
N PRO A 32 -26.90 -23.25 -15.58
CA PRO A 32 -28.37 -23.18 -15.32
C PRO A 32 -28.67 -23.05 -13.81
N THR A 33 -27.93 -23.73 -12.94
CA THR A 33 -28.13 -23.65 -11.49
C THR A 33 -27.82 -22.23 -10.99
N VAL A 34 -26.70 -21.66 -11.40
CA VAL A 34 -26.32 -20.26 -11.05
C VAL A 34 -27.40 -19.29 -11.53
N THR A 35 -27.87 -19.46 -12.78
CA THR A 35 -28.94 -18.61 -13.34
C THR A 35 -30.24 -18.73 -12.53
N LYS A 36 -30.60 -19.93 -12.11
CA LYS A 36 -31.81 -20.18 -11.30
C LYS A 36 -31.66 -19.50 -9.91
N TYR A 37 -30.49 -19.57 -9.30
CA TYR A 37 -30.26 -18.95 -7.97
C TYR A 37 -30.37 -17.42 -8.06
N ILE A 38 -29.82 -16.81 -9.12
CA ILE A 38 -29.96 -15.38 -9.34
C ILE A 38 -31.42 -14.98 -9.55
N HIS A 39 -32.19 -15.72 -10.40
CA HIS A 39 -33.61 -15.45 -10.61
C HIS A 39 -34.38 -15.56 -9.29
N ASN A 40 -34.20 -16.62 -8.53
CA ASN A 40 -34.86 -16.79 -7.23
C ASN A 40 -34.57 -15.62 -6.29
N LEU A 41 -33.33 -15.15 -6.23
CA LEU A 41 -32.96 -14.00 -5.40
C LEU A 41 -33.64 -12.72 -5.89
N GLU A 42 -33.64 -12.46 -7.19
CA GLU A 42 -34.32 -11.32 -7.83
C GLU A 42 -35.84 -11.35 -7.54
N ASP A 43 -36.46 -12.53 -7.64
CA ASP A 43 -37.88 -12.71 -7.37
C ASP A 43 -38.21 -12.48 -5.89
N MET A 44 -37.35 -12.97 -4.97
CA MET A 44 -37.56 -12.75 -3.53
C MET A 44 -37.35 -11.30 -3.12
N LEU A 45 -36.42 -10.59 -3.77
CA LEU A 45 -36.13 -9.17 -3.52
C LEU A 45 -37.00 -8.23 -4.36
N GLN A 46 -37.83 -8.75 -5.27
CA GLN A 46 -38.72 -8.01 -6.17
C GLN A 46 -37.97 -6.94 -7.00
N CYS A 47 -36.70 -7.18 -7.35
CA CYS A 47 -35.90 -6.28 -8.18
C CYS A 47 -34.90 -7.05 -9.04
N LYS A 48 -34.43 -6.42 -10.13
CA LYS A 48 -33.36 -6.96 -10.95
C LYS A 48 -32.02 -6.55 -10.39
N LEU A 49 -31.11 -7.51 -10.28
CA LEU A 49 -29.78 -7.30 -9.73
C LEU A 49 -28.70 -7.21 -10.82
N PHE A 50 -28.98 -7.79 -12.01
CA PHE A 50 -28.06 -7.82 -13.12
C PHE A 50 -28.69 -7.37 -14.43
N ASN A 51 -27.91 -6.60 -15.21
CA ASN A 51 -28.13 -6.37 -16.63
C ASN A 51 -27.36 -7.42 -17.43
N ARG A 52 -28.05 -8.12 -18.35
CA ARG A 52 -27.43 -9.13 -19.23
C ARG A 52 -27.16 -8.53 -20.60
N SER A 53 -25.96 -8.74 -21.13
CA SER A 53 -25.58 -8.34 -22.48
C SER A 53 -24.75 -9.43 -23.16
N GLN A 54 -24.51 -9.29 -24.46
CA GLN A 54 -23.61 -10.21 -25.19
C GLN A 54 -22.15 -10.14 -24.67
N LYS A 55 -21.80 -9.07 -23.96
CA LYS A 55 -20.45 -8.87 -23.38
C LYS A 55 -20.31 -9.41 -21.95
N GLY A 56 -21.38 -9.97 -21.38
CA GLY A 56 -21.38 -10.48 -20.00
C GLY A 56 -22.50 -9.90 -19.13
N VAL A 57 -22.28 -9.86 -17.84
CA VAL A 57 -23.25 -9.48 -16.81
C VAL A 57 -22.71 -8.30 -16.00
N THR A 58 -23.52 -7.24 -15.85
CA THR A 58 -23.18 -6.06 -15.04
C THR A 58 -24.25 -5.82 -13.98
N LEU A 59 -23.87 -5.22 -12.86
CA LEU A 59 -24.83 -4.90 -11.79
C LEU A 59 -25.77 -3.76 -12.19
N THR A 60 -27.04 -3.89 -11.81
CA THR A 60 -28.02 -2.78 -11.75
C THR A 60 -27.66 -1.85 -10.58
N ASP A 61 -28.43 -0.77 -10.38
CA ASP A 61 -28.27 0.10 -9.21
C ASP A 61 -28.60 -0.63 -7.92
N GLU A 62 -29.68 -1.43 -7.93
CA GLU A 62 -30.07 -2.31 -6.82
C GLU A 62 -29.00 -3.37 -6.55
N GLY A 63 -28.46 -3.97 -7.60
CA GLY A 63 -27.36 -4.92 -7.51
C GLY A 63 -26.11 -4.29 -6.90
N ARG A 64 -25.77 -3.03 -7.23
CA ARG A 64 -24.66 -2.30 -6.62
C ARG A 64 -24.89 -2.03 -5.13
N ILE A 65 -26.12 -1.70 -4.73
CA ILE A 65 -26.51 -1.52 -3.34
C ILE A 65 -26.29 -2.83 -2.57
N LEU A 66 -26.88 -3.92 -3.07
CA LEU A 66 -26.76 -5.23 -2.43
C LEU A 66 -25.29 -5.69 -2.35
N PHE A 67 -24.52 -5.56 -3.44
CA PHE A 67 -23.13 -5.97 -3.49
C PHE A 67 -22.28 -5.23 -2.44
N ARG A 68 -22.47 -3.92 -2.27
CA ARG A 68 -21.78 -3.14 -1.24
C ARG A 68 -22.02 -3.67 0.18
N GLN A 69 -23.24 -4.15 0.47
CA GLN A 69 -23.60 -4.66 1.78
C GLN A 69 -23.08 -6.07 2.04
N ILE A 70 -23.09 -6.96 1.03
CA ILE A 70 -22.72 -8.36 1.23
C ILE A 70 -21.24 -8.66 0.90
N ASN A 71 -20.54 -7.78 0.20
CA ASN A 71 -19.15 -7.99 -0.18
C ASN A 71 -18.27 -8.25 1.06
N ARG A 72 -18.36 -7.41 2.08
CA ARG A 72 -17.58 -7.55 3.31
C ARG A 72 -17.90 -8.84 4.10
N PRO A 73 -19.18 -9.18 4.40
CA PRO A 73 -19.53 -10.47 4.98
C PRO A 73 -19.01 -11.68 4.21
N CYS A 74 -19.17 -11.71 2.88
CA CYS A 74 -18.70 -12.83 2.07
C CYS A 74 -17.17 -13.00 2.13
N GLN A 75 -16.43 -11.88 2.08
CA GLN A 75 -14.97 -11.92 2.24
C GLN A 75 -14.55 -12.41 3.63
N GLN A 76 -15.24 -11.98 4.70
CA GLN A 76 -14.96 -12.43 6.06
C GLN A 76 -15.17 -13.94 6.23
N MET A 77 -16.22 -14.50 5.64
CA MET A 77 -16.46 -15.95 5.66
C MET A 77 -15.38 -16.73 4.92
N GLY A 78 -15.05 -16.30 3.70
CA GLY A 78 -13.95 -16.91 2.93
C GLY A 78 -12.62 -16.87 3.69
N ARG A 79 -12.33 -15.75 4.37
CA ARG A 79 -11.14 -15.62 5.20
C ARG A 79 -11.13 -16.57 6.40
N ALA A 80 -12.27 -16.73 7.07
CA ALA A 80 -12.39 -17.69 8.19
C ALA A 80 -12.12 -19.12 7.73
N GLU A 81 -12.59 -19.51 6.54
CA GLU A 81 -12.30 -20.82 5.94
C GLU A 81 -10.80 -20.99 5.64
N GLU A 82 -10.15 -19.94 5.11
CA GLU A 82 -8.69 -19.93 4.85
C GLU A 82 -7.90 -20.11 6.16
N ILE A 83 -8.23 -19.33 7.19
CA ILE A 83 -7.59 -19.43 8.51
C ILE A 83 -7.71 -20.86 9.06
N LEU A 84 -8.89 -21.47 9.00
CA LEU A 84 -9.09 -22.84 9.47
C LEU A 84 -8.27 -23.85 8.68
N LYS A 85 -8.15 -23.68 7.36
CA LYS A 85 -7.28 -24.53 6.50
C LYS A 85 -5.81 -24.36 6.86
N GLU A 86 -5.34 -23.16 7.16
CA GLU A 86 -3.96 -22.91 7.60
C GLU A 86 -3.66 -23.49 8.97
N TYR A 87 -4.62 -23.45 9.93
CA TYR A 87 -4.47 -24.11 11.23
C TYR A 87 -4.33 -25.62 11.11
N THR A 88 -4.97 -26.24 10.10
CA THR A 88 -4.87 -27.68 9.85
C THR A 88 -3.61 -28.04 9.04
N ASN A 89 -3.01 -27.11 8.31
CA ASN A 89 -1.82 -27.28 7.48
C ASN A 89 -0.73 -26.27 7.88
N SER A 90 -0.08 -26.51 9.01
CA SER A 90 0.86 -25.57 9.67
C SER A 90 2.12 -25.15 8.88
N GLN A 91 2.26 -25.52 7.59
CA GLN A 91 3.43 -25.19 6.76
C GLN A 91 3.10 -24.52 5.42
N SER A 92 1.84 -24.28 5.11
CA SER A 92 1.43 -23.60 3.88
C SER A 92 0.43 -22.51 4.21
N GLY A 93 0.49 -21.41 3.49
CA GLY A 93 -0.43 -20.27 3.72
C GLY A 93 -0.11 -19.12 2.79
N LYS A 94 -0.81 -18.02 3.00
CA LYS A 94 -0.66 -16.80 2.24
C LYS A 94 -0.62 -15.60 3.17
N VAL A 95 0.31 -14.69 2.91
CA VAL A 95 0.36 -13.37 3.56
C VAL A 95 0.15 -12.31 2.48
N SER A 96 -0.85 -11.46 2.66
CA SER A 96 -1.18 -10.36 1.75
C SER A 96 -0.87 -9.01 2.38
N ILE A 97 0.09 -8.29 1.83
CA ILE A 97 0.61 -7.04 2.38
C ILE A 97 0.33 -5.89 1.42
N GLY A 98 -0.35 -4.85 1.91
CA GLY A 98 -0.42 -3.57 1.21
C GLY A 98 0.79 -2.71 1.55
N ALA A 99 1.49 -2.16 0.55
CA ALA A 99 2.67 -1.34 0.81
C ALA A 99 2.87 -0.28 -0.27
N SER A 100 3.62 0.77 0.03
CA SER A 100 4.15 1.66 -1.00
C SER A 100 5.44 1.06 -1.59
N GLU A 101 5.84 1.52 -2.78
CA GLU A 101 7.10 1.11 -3.40
C GLU A 101 8.30 1.36 -2.47
N LEU A 102 8.31 2.50 -1.78
CA LEU A 102 9.36 2.86 -0.84
C LEU A 102 9.43 1.88 0.32
N THR A 103 8.30 1.61 0.98
CA THR A 103 8.26 0.66 2.11
C THR A 103 8.59 -0.76 1.69
N MET A 104 8.16 -1.16 0.49
CA MET A 104 8.51 -2.46 -0.08
C MET A 104 10.02 -2.60 -0.21
N ARG A 105 10.65 -1.65 -0.91
CA ARG A 105 12.05 -1.76 -1.32
C ARG A 105 13.04 -1.63 -0.17
N PHE A 106 12.83 -0.67 0.73
CA PHE A 106 13.81 -0.34 1.76
C PHE A 106 13.48 -0.91 3.14
N PHE A 107 12.24 -1.33 3.36
CA PHE A 107 11.84 -1.89 4.64
C PHE A 107 11.43 -3.36 4.55
N LEU A 108 10.49 -3.71 3.68
CA LEU A 108 9.90 -5.06 3.69
C LEU A 108 10.80 -6.14 3.10
N LEU A 109 11.62 -5.85 2.08
CA LEU A 109 12.42 -6.88 1.39
C LEU A 109 13.31 -7.71 2.34
N PRO A 110 14.06 -7.13 3.29
CA PRO A 110 14.86 -7.90 4.25
C PRO A 110 14.02 -8.82 5.14
N TYR A 111 12.83 -8.38 5.55
CA TYR A 111 11.91 -9.20 6.33
C TYR A 111 11.29 -10.33 5.50
N ILE A 112 10.97 -10.06 4.23
CA ILE A 112 10.46 -11.09 3.32
C ILE A 112 11.50 -12.19 3.10
N GLU A 113 12.77 -11.81 2.92
CA GLU A 113 13.87 -12.75 2.77
C GLU A 113 13.97 -13.68 3.99
N GLN A 114 14.03 -13.11 5.20
CA GLN A 114 14.08 -13.89 6.44
C GLN A 114 12.82 -14.75 6.64
N PHE A 115 11.65 -14.20 6.30
CA PHE A 115 10.39 -14.90 6.42
C PHE A 115 10.34 -16.12 5.49
N GLN A 116 10.74 -15.95 4.23
CA GLN A 116 10.77 -17.03 3.24
C GLN A 116 11.77 -18.15 3.61
N GLN A 117 12.90 -17.81 4.23
CA GLN A 117 13.84 -18.79 4.77
C GLN A 117 13.20 -19.63 5.88
N ARG A 118 12.39 -19.01 6.75
CA ARG A 118 11.72 -19.69 7.86
C ARG A 118 10.43 -20.42 7.45
N PHE A 119 9.72 -19.88 6.46
CA PHE A 119 8.41 -20.37 5.99
C PHE A 119 8.39 -20.54 4.45
N PRO A 120 9.17 -21.48 3.88
CA PRO A 120 9.38 -21.56 2.43
C PRO A 120 8.12 -21.90 1.63
N ASN A 121 7.10 -22.48 2.26
CA ASN A 121 5.85 -22.85 1.61
C ASN A 121 4.75 -21.80 1.75
N VAL A 122 5.04 -20.66 2.40
CA VAL A 122 4.08 -19.56 2.52
C VAL A 122 4.26 -18.60 1.35
N THR A 123 3.16 -18.30 0.66
CA THR A 123 3.16 -17.29 -0.41
C THR A 123 3.02 -15.90 0.19
N VAL A 124 3.97 -15.01 -0.10
CA VAL A 124 3.86 -13.58 0.24
C VAL A 124 3.39 -12.84 -1.01
N GLN A 125 2.24 -12.16 -0.91
CA GLN A 125 1.73 -11.25 -1.93
C GLN A 125 1.86 -9.81 -1.45
N ILE A 126 2.36 -8.93 -2.34
CA ILE A 126 2.51 -7.51 -2.04
C ILE A 126 1.71 -6.73 -3.07
N HIS A 127 0.80 -5.90 -2.57
CA HIS A 127 0.01 -4.99 -3.38
C HIS A 127 0.60 -3.59 -3.23
N SER A 128 1.38 -3.18 -4.24
CA SER A 128 2.03 -1.88 -4.24
C SER A 128 1.08 -0.80 -4.78
N ASN A 129 0.68 0.11 -3.89
CA ASN A 129 -0.24 1.19 -4.20
C ASN A 129 0.10 2.45 -3.39
N SER A 130 -0.55 3.58 -3.72
CA SER A 130 -0.51 4.78 -2.88
C SER A 130 -1.13 4.51 -1.51
N ALA A 131 -0.74 5.28 -0.49
CA ALA A 131 -1.20 5.05 0.88
C ALA A 131 -2.74 5.12 1.04
N PRO A 132 -3.50 6.02 0.36
CA PRO A 132 -4.96 6.00 0.42
C PRO A 132 -5.57 4.72 -0.15
N ILE A 133 -5.07 4.23 -1.29
CA ILE A 133 -5.54 2.98 -1.91
C ILE A 133 -5.21 1.79 -1.01
N THR A 134 -3.99 1.74 -0.47
CA THR A 134 -3.54 0.70 0.46
C THR A 134 -4.41 0.64 1.72
N ALA A 135 -4.77 1.80 2.28
CA ALA A 135 -5.66 1.90 3.42
C ALA A 135 -7.09 1.42 3.08
N SER A 136 -7.60 1.78 1.91
CA SER A 136 -8.91 1.32 1.43
C SER A 136 -8.95 -0.19 1.21
N SER A 137 -7.90 -0.78 0.62
CA SER A 137 -7.74 -2.22 0.43
C SER A 137 -7.63 -2.97 1.76
N LEU A 138 -6.95 -2.39 2.78
CA LEU A 138 -6.95 -2.94 4.14
C LEU A 138 -8.35 -2.94 4.74
N LYS A 139 -9.10 -1.85 4.59
CA LYS A 139 -10.50 -1.74 5.06
C LYS A 139 -11.41 -2.74 4.33
N ALA A 140 -11.24 -2.91 3.03
CA ALA A 140 -11.95 -3.91 2.22
C ALA A 140 -11.54 -5.35 2.59
N GLY A 141 -10.39 -5.52 3.22
CA GLY A 141 -9.85 -6.81 3.64
C GLY A 141 -9.15 -7.58 2.54
N GLU A 142 -8.65 -6.89 1.56
CA GLU A 142 -7.82 -7.45 0.49
C GLU A 142 -6.39 -7.74 0.97
N ASN A 143 -5.96 -7.01 2.02
CA ASN A 143 -4.67 -7.19 2.67
C ASN A 143 -4.85 -7.64 4.12
N ASP A 144 -3.90 -8.40 4.65
CA ASP A 144 -3.82 -8.79 6.05
C ASP A 144 -3.45 -7.60 6.94
N PHE A 145 -2.44 -6.88 6.50
CA PHE A 145 -1.99 -5.63 7.08
C PHE A 145 -1.40 -4.74 5.98
N ALA A 146 -1.16 -3.48 6.32
CA ALA A 146 -0.55 -2.53 5.41
C ALA A 146 0.68 -1.89 6.04
N VAL A 147 1.68 -1.54 5.21
CA VAL A 147 2.90 -0.83 5.63
C VAL A 147 2.98 0.46 4.83
N ILE A 148 2.79 1.58 5.50
CA ILE A 148 2.76 2.90 4.90
C ILE A 148 3.67 3.88 5.63
N ILE A 149 3.78 5.10 5.11
CA ILE A 149 4.68 6.13 5.64
C ILE A 149 3.86 7.33 6.12
N SER A 150 4.28 7.94 7.22
CA SER A 150 3.73 9.23 7.69
C SER A 150 4.05 10.38 6.70
N PRO A 151 3.22 11.45 6.64
CA PRO A 151 2.03 11.71 7.43
C PRO A 151 0.81 10.93 6.95
N ILE A 152 -0.09 10.56 7.88
CA ILE A 152 -1.28 9.75 7.58
C ILE A 152 -2.59 10.39 8.08
N HIS A 153 -2.56 11.62 8.58
CA HIS A 153 -3.75 12.23 9.19
C HIS A 153 -4.98 12.26 8.28
N GLU A 154 -4.81 12.56 7.00
CA GLU A 154 -5.91 12.56 6.05
C GLU A 154 -6.43 11.15 5.74
N ILE A 155 -5.53 10.18 5.72
CA ILE A 155 -5.87 8.77 5.49
C ILE A 155 -6.65 8.22 6.68
N MET A 156 -6.28 8.62 7.91
CA MET A 156 -6.90 8.14 9.14
C MET A 156 -8.33 8.66 9.37
N LYS A 157 -8.72 9.77 8.75
CA LYS A 157 -10.10 10.30 8.87
C LYS A 157 -11.17 9.28 8.46
N ASP A 158 -10.84 8.36 7.55
CA ASP A 158 -11.73 7.34 7.01
C ASP A 158 -11.50 5.94 7.62
N LEU A 159 -10.58 5.80 8.59
CA LEU A 159 -10.14 4.53 9.15
C LEU A 159 -10.54 4.38 10.63
N ASP A 160 -11.84 4.39 10.90
CA ASP A 160 -12.42 4.35 12.26
C ASP A 160 -12.05 3.12 13.08
N LEU A 161 -11.18 2.30 12.90
CA LEU A 161 -10.82 1.13 13.71
C LEU A 161 -9.51 0.46 13.26
N VAL A 162 -8.53 1.24 12.81
CA VAL A 162 -7.24 0.67 12.42
C VAL A 162 -6.25 0.83 13.58
N HIS A 163 -5.62 -0.25 13.96
CA HIS A 163 -4.48 -0.21 14.87
C HIS A 163 -3.24 0.23 14.09
N VAL A 164 -2.60 1.31 14.52
CA VAL A 164 -1.40 1.90 13.90
C VAL A 164 -0.21 1.63 14.81
N MET A 165 0.84 1.05 14.25
CA MET A 165 2.07 0.73 14.99
C MET A 165 3.29 1.26 14.24
N PRO A 166 4.08 2.19 14.81
CA PRO A 166 5.35 2.60 14.25
C PRO A 166 6.36 1.43 14.38
N VAL A 167 7.09 1.15 13.30
CA VAL A 167 8.05 0.03 13.23
C VAL A 167 9.46 0.48 12.83
N ALA A 168 9.60 1.64 12.16
CA ALA A 168 10.90 2.22 11.80
C ALA A 168 10.77 3.71 11.52
N GLU A 169 11.90 4.38 11.40
CA GLU A 169 12.02 5.78 10.99
C GLU A 169 12.99 5.88 9.82
N PHE A 170 12.83 6.91 9.00
CA PHE A 170 13.80 7.26 7.95
C PHE A 170 13.88 8.79 7.80
N GLN A 171 14.90 9.24 7.07
CA GLN A 171 15.19 10.65 6.89
C GLN A 171 15.09 11.03 5.41
N ASP A 172 14.29 12.04 5.11
CA ASP A 172 14.37 12.71 3.81
C ASP A 172 15.52 13.70 3.79
N ILE A 173 16.13 13.86 2.60
CA ILE A 173 17.22 14.80 2.35
C ILE A 173 16.92 15.63 1.09
N VAL A 174 17.59 16.76 0.99
CA VAL A 174 17.59 17.60 -0.20
C VAL A 174 18.87 17.32 -0.98
N ILE A 175 18.76 17.07 -2.27
CA ILE A 175 19.91 16.78 -3.13
C ILE A 175 19.94 17.71 -4.34
N ALA A 176 21.15 18.02 -4.80
CA ALA A 176 21.39 18.81 -5.99
C ALA A 176 22.48 18.19 -6.87
N GLY A 177 22.38 18.43 -8.17
CA GLY A 177 23.41 18.04 -9.12
C GLY A 177 24.50 19.10 -9.28
N ASN A 178 25.58 18.75 -10.01
CA ASN A 178 26.78 19.57 -10.12
C ASN A 178 26.56 20.99 -10.70
N ARG A 179 25.47 21.21 -11.44
CA ARG A 179 25.08 22.56 -11.90
C ARG A 179 24.87 23.54 -10.76
N PHE A 180 24.51 23.04 -9.58
CA PHE A 180 24.21 23.83 -8.38
C PHE A 180 25.38 23.79 -7.37
N SER A 181 26.60 23.57 -7.83
CA SER A 181 27.81 23.43 -6.98
C SER A 181 28.08 24.65 -6.09
N GLU A 182 27.62 25.84 -6.46
CA GLU A 182 27.71 27.06 -5.65
C GLU A 182 26.88 26.98 -4.35
N LEU A 183 25.92 26.07 -4.28
CA LEU A 183 25.12 25.82 -3.09
C LEU A 183 25.74 24.77 -2.15
N GLN A 184 26.75 24.04 -2.66
CA GLN A 184 27.44 23.04 -1.85
C GLN A 184 28.14 23.72 -0.66
N ASN A 185 28.05 23.12 0.50
CA ASN A 185 28.60 23.64 1.77
C ASN A 185 27.92 24.92 2.31
N ARG A 186 26.79 25.32 1.76
CA ARG A 186 25.95 26.37 2.30
C ARG A 186 24.79 25.79 3.09
N THR A 187 24.36 26.50 4.12
CA THR A 187 23.06 26.24 4.78
C THR A 187 22.04 27.16 4.13
N LEU A 188 20.98 26.59 3.56
CA LEU A 188 19.99 27.29 2.77
C LEU A 188 18.66 27.39 3.52
N SER A 189 17.91 28.46 3.25
CA SER A 189 16.52 28.52 3.66
C SER A 189 15.61 27.89 2.57
N LEU A 190 14.35 27.61 2.92
CA LEU A 190 13.37 27.14 1.93
C LEU A 190 13.06 28.21 0.88
N GLU A 191 13.10 29.50 1.25
CA GLU A 191 12.94 30.59 0.32
C GLU A 191 14.04 30.60 -0.73
N GLU A 192 15.31 30.37 -0.32
CA GLU A 192 16.43 30.25 -1.26
C GLU A 192 16.24 29.05 -2.20
N LEU A 193 15.72 27.91 -1.72
CA LEU A 193 15.40 26.77 -2.57
C LEU A 193 14.33 27.10 -3.62
N CYS A 194 13.33 27.92 -3.26
CA CYS A 194 12.29 28.35 -4.20
C CYS A 194 12.81 29.18 -5.38
N MET A 195 14.04 29.72 -5.29
CA MET A 195 14.67 30.46 -6.41
C MET A 195 15.23 29.53 -7.49
N HIS A 196 15.25 28.22 -7.24
CA HIS A 196 15.78 27.20 -8.15
C HIS A 196 14.67 26.27 -8.67
N PRO A 197 14.88 25.61 -9.83
CA PRO A 197 13.98 24.55 -10.27
C PRO A 197 13.94 23.42 -9.24
N LEU A 198 12.74 23.02 -8.82
CA LEU A 198 12.53 21.96 -7.83
C LEU A 198 11.99 20.69 -8.51
N VAL A 199 12.42 19.53 -8.02
CA VAL A 199 11.96 18.20 -8.43
C VAL A 199 11.31 17.53 -7.22
N SER A 200 10.06 17.16 -7.35
CA SER A 200 9.29 16.53 -6.26
C SER A 200 8.42 15.40 -6.77
N MET A 201 7.85 14.66 -5.83
CA MET A 201 6.76 13.73 -6.14
C MET A 201 5.51 14.48 -6.59
N GLU A 202 4.70 13.83 -7.42
CA GLU A 202 3.38 14.33 -7.80
C GLU A 202 2.46 14.54 -6.60
N SER A 203 1.51 15.46 -6.75
CA SER A 203 0.50 15.74 -5.75
C SER A 203 -0.31 14.49 -5.37
N GLY A 204 -0.73 14.38 -4.09
CA GLY A 204 -1.48 13.22 -3.57
C GLY A 204 -0.62 12.07 -3.06
N THR A 205 0.71 12.15 -3.15
CA THR A 205 1.62 11.20 -2.49
C THR A 205 1.95 11.65 -1.07
N THR A 206 2.23 10.69 -0.17
CA THR A 206 2.62 11.01 1.22
C THR A 206 3.95 11.76 1.29
N THR A 207 4.87 11.51 0.36
CA THR A 207 6.13 12.25 0.27
C THR A 207 5.90 13.70 -0.15
N ARG A 208 5.02 13.95 -1.14
CA ARG A 208 4.67 15.30 -1.52
C ARG A 208 3.97 16.03 -0.37
N LEU A 209 2.98 15.43 0.25
CA LEU A 209 2.27 16.02 1.39
C LEU A 209 3.21 16.39 2.54
N PHE A 210 4.21 15.55 2.82
CA PHE A 210 5.21 15.87 3.85
C PHE A 210 5.97 17.15 3.53
N TRP A 211 6.43 17.31 2.29
CA TRP A 211 7.16 18.51 1.88
C TRP A 211 6.26 19.73 1.73
N ASP A 212 5.03 19.56 1.22
CA ASP A 212 4.04 20.66 1.18
C ASP A 212 3.80 21.22 2.58
N ASN A 213 3.58 20.35 3.59
CA ASN A 213 3.38 20.78 4.98
C ASN A 213 4.62 21.53 5.53
N LEU A 214 5.83 21.02 5.26
CA LEU A 214 7.06 21.69 5.72
C LEU A 214 7.25 23.08 5.10
N PHE A 215 6.88 23.26 3.84
CA PHE A 215 6.90 24.55 3.17
C PHE A 215 5.78 25.47 3.73
N GLU A 216 4.57 24.96 3.93
CA GLU A 216 3.44 25.70 4.48
C GLU A 216 3.72 26.21 5.91
N GLU A 217 4.39 25.44 6.76
CA GLU A 217 4.84 25.83 8.10
C GLU A 217 5.77 27.06 8.08
N GLN A 218 6.47 27.29 6.95
CA GLN A 218 7.32 28.47 6.72
C GLN A 218 6.61 29.57 5.91
N GLY A 219 5.29 29.42 5.64
CA GLY A 219 4.51 30.38 4.84
C GLY A 219 4.82 30.36 3.36
N LEU A 220 5.33 29.24 2.83
CA LEU A 220 5.75 29.05 1.45
C LEU A 220 4.88 27.99 0.76
N ASP A 221 4.77 28.10 -0.57
CA ASP A 221 4.17 27.06 -1.42
C ASP A 221 5.28 26.27 -2.13
N LEU A 222 5.25 24.95 -2.02
CA LEU A 222 6.12 24.08 -2.83
C LEU A 222 5.59 24.02 -4.28
N ARG A 223 6.33 24.62 -5.21
CA ARG A 223 6.00 24.65 -6.64
C ARG A 223 7.10 23.96 -7.46
N PRO A 224 7.03 22.63 -7.63
CA PRO A 224 8.03 21.92 -8.42
C PRO A 224 7.97 22.31 -9.90
N SER A 225 9.14 22.37 -10.54
CA SER A 225 9.26 22.50 -11.98
C SER A 225 9.11 21.13 -12.69
N ILE A 226 9.42 20.05 -11.97
CA ILE A 226 9.28 18.67 -12.43
C ILE A 226 8.61 17.86 -11.33
N GLU A 227 7.53 17.18 -11.68
CA GLU A 227 6.85 16.23 -10.83
C GLU A 227 7.04 14.81 -11.36
N VAL A 228 7.32 13.87 -10.47
CA VAL A 228 7.53 12.45 -10.81
C VAL A 228 6.60 11.56 -9.98
N SER A 229 6.20 10.43 -10.55
CA SER A 229 5.28 9.48 -9.90
C SER A 229 5.98 8.44 -9.01
N SER A 230 7.32 8.33 -9.08
CA SER A 230 8.12 7.41 -8.26
C SER A 230 9.32 8.10 -7.65
N ASN A 231 9.62 7.78 -6.38
CA ASN A 231 10.82 8.27 -5.68
C ASN A 231 12.13 7.87 -6.39
N ASP A 232 12.14 6.75 -7.11
CA ASP A 232 13.29 6.28 -7.89
C ASP A 232 13.70 7.26 -8.99
N LEU A 233 12.80 8.12 -9.45
CA LEU A 233 13.06 9.09 -10.53
C LEU A 233 13.65 10.40 -10.02
N ILE A 234 13.57 10.71 -8.73
CA ILE A 234 14.06 12.00 -8.21
C ILE A 234 15.59 12.09 -8.34
N ALA A 235 16.35 11.15 -7.78
CA ALA A 235 17.81 11.19 -7.82
C ALA A 235 18.38 11.14 -9.26
N PRO A 236 17.89 10.31 -10.19
CA PRO A 236 18.27 10.39 -11.60
C PRO A 236 18.00 11.77 -12.21
N THR A 237 16.79 12.33 -12.01
CA THR A 237 16.42 13.64 -12.55
C THR A 237 17.36 14.74 -12.04
N VAL A 238 17.65 14.74 -10.75
CA VAL A 238 18.60 15.67 -10.13
C VAL A 238 20.02 15.47 -10.67
N SER A 239 20.46 14.23 -10.88
CA SER A 239 21.79 13.92 -11.42
C SER A 239 21.99 14.43 -12.86
N HIS A 240 20.89 14.66 -13.59
CA HIS A 240 20.89 15.32 -14.90
C HIS A 240 20.81 16.85 -14.80
N ASN A 241 20.96 17.43 -13.59
CA ASN A 241 20.97 18.87 -13.34
C ASN A 241 19.65 19.60 -13.69
N LEU A 242 18.53 18.89 -13.60
CA LEU A 242 17.21 19.42 -13.96
C LEU A 242 16.55 20.20 -12.82
N GLY A 243 17.07 20.08 -11.59
CA GLY A 243 16.58 20.79 -10.42
C GLY A 243 17.16 20.24 -9.11
N ILE A 244 16.70 20.81 -8.02
CA ILE A 244 16.99 20.36 -6.64
C ILE A 244 15.85 19.44 -6.21
N GLY A 245 16.17 18.28 -5.65
CA GLY A 245 15.18 17.24 -5.36
C GLY A 245 15.06 16.91 -3.88
N PHE A 246 13.87 16.46 -3.51
CA PHE A 246 13.51 16.00 -2.16
C PHE A 246 13.32 14.49 -2.20
N VAL A 247 14.11 13.75 -1.43
CA VAL A 247 14.13 12.29 -1.56
C VAL A 247 14.52 11.61 -0.24
N PRO A 248 13.95 10.44 0.09
CA PRO A 248 14.49 9.62 1.15
C PRO A 248 15.97 9.29 0.91
N SER A 249 16.79 9.36 1.97
CA SER A 249 18.26 9.23 1.87
C SER A 249 18.69 7.96 1.16
N GLU A 250 17.94 6.87 1.31
CA GLU A 250 18.22 5.57 0.73
C GLU A 250 18.22 5.60 -0.80
N PHE A 251 17.29 6.36 -1.42
CA PHE A 251 17.24 6.52 -2.88
C PHE A 251 18.39 7.34 -3.45
N ALA A 252 18.94 8.26 -2.67
CA ALA A 252 20.06 9.10 -3.09
C ALA A 252 21.42 8.42 -2.89
N ARG A 253 21.52 7.38 -2.06
CA ARG A 253 22.77 6.78 -1.58
C ARG A 253 23.77 6.49 -2.70
N ASN A 254 23.37 5.78 -3.74
CA ASN A 254 24.25 5.42 -4.85
C ASN A 254 24.70 6.65 -5.66
N TYR A 255 23.85 7.66 -5.79
CA TYR A 255 24.16 8.90 -6.50
C TYR A 255 25.11 9.78 -5.70
N LEU A 256 24.98 9.81 -4.37
CA LEU A 256 25.90 10.48 -3.46
C LEU A 256 27.28 9.81 -3.46
N LEU A 257 27.33 8.47 -3.35
CA LEU A 257 28.60 7.70 -3.36
C LEU A 257 29.36 7.86 -4.70
N ASN A 258 28.66 8.00 -5.80
CA ASN A 258 29.25 8.20 -7.13
C ASN A 258 29.45 9.67 -7.50
N TYR A 259 29.30 10.59 -6.55
CA TYR A 259 29.47 12.05 -6.74
C TYR A 259 28.63 12.63 -7.87
N ARG A 260 27.51 12.00 -8.20
CA ARG A 260 26.57 12.50 -9.22
C ARG A 260 25.63 13.57 -8.70
N VAL A 261 25.38 13.54 -7.40
CA VAL A 261 24.65 14.54 -6.65
C VAL A 261 25.35 14.78 -5.32
N PHE A 262 25.03 15.88 -4.66
CA PHE A 262 25.45 16.17 -3.30
C PHE A 262 24.24 16.59 -2.45
N GLN A 263 24.36 16.40 -1.16
CA GLN A 263 23.32 16.80 -0.20
C GLN A 263 23.42 18.30 0.08
N LEU A 264 22.25 18.96 0.14
CA LEU A 264 22.11 20.32 0.62
C LEU A 264 21.64 20.31 2.08
N HIS A 265 22.10 21.29 2.84
CA HIS A 265 21.72 21.48 4.22
C HIS A 265 20.74 22.65 4.36
N LEU A 266 19.67 22.47 5.11
CA LEU A 266 18.69 23.52 5.39
C LEU A 266 18.96 24.15 6.74
N ASN A 267 18.54 25.41 6.90
CA ASN A 267 18.57 26.15 8.17
C ASN A 267 17.46 25.72 9.15
N ILE A 268 16.55 24.85 8.68
CA ILE A 268 15.52 24.21 9.50
C ILE A 268 15.75 22.69 9.54
N PRO A 269 15.41 22.01 10.63
CA PRO A 269 15.48 20.55 10.69
C PRO A 269 14.40 19.93 9.78
N ILE A 270 14.77 18.93 8.99
CA ILE A 270 13.81 18.09 8.30
C ILE A 270 13.34 17.02 9.29
N PRO A 271 12.06 16.95 9.65
CA PRO A 271 11.56 15.93 10.58
C PRO A 271 11.77 14.51 10.04
N LYS A 272 12.04 13.56 10.92
CA LYS A 272 12.03 12.16 10.55
C LYS A 272 10.60 11.70 10.24
N ARG A 273 10.49 10.78 9.29
CA ARG A 273 9.23 10.14 8.92
C ARG A 273 9.18 8.73 9.46
N GLN A 274 7.98 8.27 9.79
CA GLN A 274 7.79 6.94 10.38
C GLN A 274 7.25 5.96 9.33
N ILE A 275 7.73 4.73 9.39
CA ILE A 275 7.12 3.58 8.74
C ILE A 275 6.13 2.98 9.72
N LEU A 276 4.89 2.86 9.28
CA LEU A 276 3.75 2.49 10.09
C LEU A 276 3.12 1.22 9.56
N VAL A 277 2.86 0.27 10.44
CA VAL A 277 2.03 -0.91 10.16
C VAL A 277 0.59 -0.59 10.55
N LEU A 278 -0.31 -0.80 9.62
CA LEU A 278 -1.75 -0.68 9.81
C LEU A 278 -2.38 -2.07 9.86
N GLN A 279 -3.16 -2.34 10.89
CA GLN A 279 -3.91 -3.58 11.06
C GLN A 279 -5.38 -3.29 11.34
N ASN A 280 -6.28 -4.05 10.76
CA ASN A 280 -7.70 -4.01 11.11
C ASN A 280 -7.95 -4.99 12.29
N PRO A 281 -8.18 -4.48 13.52
CA PRO A 281 -8.36 -5.36 14.69
C PRO A 281 -9.64 -6.21 14.64
N MET A 282 -10.62 -5.81 13.83
CA MET A 282 -11.85 -6.58 13.62
C MET A 282 -11.65 -7.77 12.68
N ARG A 283 -10.44 -7.94 12.14
CA ARG A 283 -10.12 -8.99 11.19
C ARG A 283 -9.00 -9.86 11.71
N PRO A 284 -9.28 -11.12 12.06
CA PRO A 284 -8.25 -12.05 12.53
C PRO A 284 -7.24 -12.30 11.40
N LEU A 285 -5.96 -12.32 11.77
CA LEU A 285 -4.87 -12.69 10.87
C LEU A 285 -4.75 -14.20 10.79
N THR A 286 -4.27 -14.72 9.66
CA THR A 286 -3.81 -16.09 9.56
C THR A 286 -2.55 -16.29 10.42
N PRO A 287 -2.22 -17.53 10.84
CA PRO A 287 -0.97 -17.81 11.55
C PRO A 287 0.27 -17.30 10.80
N ALA A 288 0.30 -17.44 9.47
CA ALA A 288 1.39 -16.94 8.63
C ALA A 288 1.47 -15.42 8.64
N ALA A 289 0.34 -14.72 8.50
CA ALA A 289 0.30 -13.25 8.54
C ALA A 289 0.66 -12.71 9.94
N GLN A 290 0.23 -13.39 11.02
CA GLN A 290 0.60 -13.04 12.38
C GLN A 290 2.11 -13.22 12.61
N ALA A 291 2.69 -14.34 12.15
CA ALA A 291 4.12 -14.59 12.25
C ALA A 291 4.95 -13.53 11.52
N PHE A 292 4.49 -13.10 10.33
CA PHE A 292 5.14 -12.02 9.59
C PHE A 292 5.05 -10.68 10.35
N LEU A 293 3.87 -10.34 10.84
CA LEU A 293 3.64 -9.12 11.60
C LEU A 293 4.52 -9.08 12.87
N ASP A 294 4.69 -10.21 13.56
CA ASP A 294 5.54 -10.29 14.76
C ASP A 294 7.02 -10.13 14.42
N MET A 295 7.44 -10.54 13.22
CA MET A 295 8.81 -10.25 12.75
C MET A 295 9.02 -8.76 12.51
N LEU A 296 8.03 -8.02 11.97
CA LEU A 296 8.15 -6.57 11.75
C LEU A 296 8.32 -5.76 13.05
N LYS A 297 7.91 -6.32 14.20
CA LYS A 297 8.10 -5.70 15.53
C LYS A 297 9.52 -5.82 16.06
N GLN A 298 10.36 -6.64 15.43
CA GLN A 298 11.74 -6.89 15.83
C GLN A 298 12.67 -6.29 14.77
N PRO A 299 13.79 -5.65 15.18
CA PRO A 299 14.77 -5.22 14.20
C PRO A 299 15.33 -6.42 13.43
N VAL A 300 15.59 -6.24 12.13
CA VAL A 300 16.18 -7.28 11.28
C VAL A 300 17.51 -7.72 11.92
N GLN A 301 17.63 -8.99 12.29
CA GLN A 301 18.92 -9.55 12.68
C GLN A 301 19.80 -9.62 11.43
N GLU A 302 20.89 -8.88 11.43
CA GLU A 302 21.87 -8.88 10.34
C GLU A 302 22.40 -10.30 10.11
N SER A 303 22.03 -10.90 8.99
CA SER A 303 22.82 -12.01 8.46
C SER A 303 24.12 -11.41 7.90
N ILE A 304 25.25 -11.80 8.48
CA ILE A 304 26.61 -11.43 8.08
C ILE A 304 26.83 -11.88 6.63
N GLY A 305 26.56 -11.00 5.68
CA GLY A 305 26.78 -11.19 4.27
C GLY A 305 26.90 -9.85 3.57
N ASN A 306 28.13 -9.36 3.45
CA ASN A 306 28.64 -8.30 2.56
C ASN A 306 27.65 -7.23 2.03
N GLY A 307 27.16 -6.39 2.88
CA GLY A 307 26.47 -5.15 2.55
C GLY A 307 26.24 -4.39 3.83
N GLN A 308 26.92 -3.26 3.99
CA GLN A 308 26.91 -2.48 5.25
C GLN A 308 25.49 -2.22 5.78
N PRO A 309 25.29 -2.25 7.10
CA PRO A 309 23.99 -2.22 7.75
C PRO A 309 23.27 -0.90 7.48
N VAL A 310 21.99 -1.00 7.12
CA VAL A 310 21.05 0.10 7.36
C VAL A 310 20.88 0.17 8.87
N LEU A 311 21.56 1.10 9.53
CA LEU A 311 21.37 1.40 10.94
C LEU A 311 19.95 1.98 11.11
N LEU A 312 18.99 1.12 11.34
CA LEU A 312 17.72 1.49 11.96
C LEU A 312 17.97 1.52 13.47
N HIS A 313 18.46 2.65 13.99
CA HIS A 313 18.50 2.88 15.43
C HIS A 313 17.09 3.27 15.92
N PRO A 314 16.68 2.77 17.12
CA PRO A 314 15.42 3.10 17.75
C PRO A 314 15.29 4.59 18.09
#